data_c2c770764075407db98efbc8b40a99a7
#
_entry.id   c2c770764075407db98efbc8b40a99a7
#
_cell.length_a   1.000
_cell.length_b   1.000
_cell.length_c   1.000
_cell.angle_alpha   90.00
_cell.angle_beta   90.00
_cell.angle_gamma   90.00
#
_symmetry.space_group_name_H-M   'P 1'
#
loop_
_entity.id
_entity.type
_entity.pdbx_description
1 polymer ?
#
loop_
_entity_poly.entity_id
_entity_poly.type
_entity_poly.pdbx_seq_one_letter_code
_entity_poly.pdbx_strand_id
1 'polypeptide(L)'
;VKDMVEYARREINQIGDYYAYSRELVNGDSVYDFDITKLSVNTLSAGLAGIEVYDLLRDEYDIQTEFGDLGNVLAYVSVGDRPRDIERLVSALAEIRRLYKKDGSSLMAAEYIPPRVIYSPQDAFYSDKQSLPLEQCENMVCAEFVMCYPPGIPILAPGELITRDILAYIVYAKEKGCAMTGPEDMELAHLNVMKGIRSAAQC
;
A
#
# COMPACT_ATOMS: atom_id res chain seq x y z
N VAL A 1 18.90 -5.31 19.43
CA VAL A 1 17.91 -4.98 18.40
C VAL A 1 18.14 -3.57 17.87
N LYS A 2 18.09 -2.53 18.70
CA LYS A 2 18.18 -1.13 18.22
C LYS A 2 19.41 -0.89 17.35
N ASP A 3 20.60 -1.28 17.79
CA ASP A 3 21.84 -1.09 17.02
C ASP A 3 21.85 -1.83 15.69
N MET A 4 21.25 -3.03 15.65
CA MET A 4 21.10 -3.80 14.42
C MET A 4 20.18 -3.10 13.40
N VAL A 5 19.08 -2.53 13.88
CA VAL A 5 18.14 -1.81 13.01
C VAL A 5 18.75 -0.51 12.50
N GLU A 6 19.45 0.24 13.33
CA GLU A 6 20.17 1.44 12.90
C GLU A 6 21.30 1.14 11.92
N TYR A 7 21.98 0.03 12.12
CA TYR A 7 22.95 -0.50 11.14
C TYR A 7 22.25 -0.81 9.80
N ALA A 8 21.15 -1.57 9.82
CA ALA A 8 20.39 -1.90 8.62
C ALA A 8 19.96 -0.66 7.84
N ARG A 9 19.41 0.38 8.54
CA ARG A 9 19.01 1.64 7.91
C ARG A 9 20.15 2.31 7.16
N ARG A 10 21.31 2.43 7.80
CA ARG A 10 22.46 3.05 7.16
C ARG A 10 22.90 2.30 5.92
N GLU A 11 23.05 0.99 6.02
CA GLU A 11 23.48 0.17 4.90
C GLU A 11 22.47 0.19 3.74
N ILE A 12 21.15 0.08 4.04
CA ILE A 12 20.11 0.15 3.02
C ILE A 12 20.12 1.53 2.33
N ASN A 13 20.27 2.61 3.07
CA ASN A 13 20.34 3.96 2.49
C ASN A 13 21.61 4.17 1.64
N GLN A 14 22.69 3.41 1.88
CA GLN A 14 23.90 3.43 1.05
C GLN A 14 23.77 2.62 -0.24
N ILE A 15 22.85 1.65 -0.31
CA ILE A 15 22.59 0.91 -1.56
C ILE A 15 22.17 1.88 -2.69
N GLY A 16 21.42 2.94 -2.33
CA GLY A 16 20.79 3.88 -3.25
C GLY A 16 19.47 3.34 -3.82
N ASP A 17 18.62 4.23 -4.29
CA ASP A 17 17.27 3.95 -4.79
C ASP A 17 16.31 3.32 -3.74
N TYR A 18 16.76 3.15 -2.51
CA TYR A 18 15.94 2.81 -1.34
C TYR A 18 16.03 3.94 -0.31
N TYR A 19 14.96 4.08 0.46
CA TYR A 19 14.94 5.00 1.59
C TYR A 19 14.37 4.29 2.82
N ALA A 20 15.22 3.98 3.79
CA ALA A 20 14.83 3.41 5.07
C ALA A 20 14.47 4.55 6.03
N TYR A 21 13.20 4.63 6.40
CA TYR A 21 12.67 5.68 7.28
C TYR A 21 13.28 5.65 8.68
N SER A 22 13.43 6.83 9.27
CA SER A 22 14.01 6.99 10.61
C SER A 22 13.29 8.07 11.44
N ARG A 23 13.79 8.35 12.64
CA ARG A 23 13.23 9.36 13.54
C ARG A 23 13.27 10.79 12.99
N GLU A 24 13.98 11.06 11.93
CA GLU A 24 13.99 12.37 11.27
C GLU A 24 12.61 12.78 10.72
N LEU A 25 11.70 11.81 10.51
CA LEU A 25 10.32 12.08 10.12
C LEU A 25 9.48 12.69 11.25
N VAL A 26 9.91 12.55 12.51
CA VAL A 26 9.18 13.08 13.67
C VAL A 26 9.22 14.60 13.62
N ASN A 27 8.05 15.21 13.49
CA ASN A 27 7.90 16.65 13.29
C ASN A 27 7.00 17.31 14.35
N GLY A 28 6.40 16.51 15.26
CA GLY A 28 5.51 17.00 16.31
C GLY A 28 4.11 17.42 15.84
N ASP A 29 3.83 17.28 14.54
CA ASP A 29 2.55 17.65 13.93
C ASP A 29 1.84 16.42 13.33
N SER A 30 2.30 15.92 12.20
CA SER A 30 1.72 14.76 11.52
C SER A 30 2.40 13.43 11.93
N VAL A 31 3.67 13.46 12.31
CA VAL A 31 4.42 12.32 12.83
C VAL A 31 4.89 12.62 14.26
N TYR A 32 4.18 12.07 15.23
CA TYR A 32 4.42 12.34 16.66
C TYR A 32 5.62 11.57 17.21
N ASP A 33 5.73 10.28 16.86
CA ASP A 33 6.85 9.42 17.28
C ASP A 33 7.10 8.34 16.23
N PHE A 34 8.22 7.65 16.35
CA PHE A 34 8.67 6.62 15.40
C PHE A 34 9.22 5.41 16.16
N ASP A 35 8.63 4.22 15.89
CA ASP A 35 9.16 2.96 16.43
C ASP A 35 10.42 2.53 15.66
N ILE A 36 11.56 2.72 16.31
CA ILE A 36 12.86 2.41 15.71
C ILE A 36 13.08 0.93 15.40
N THR A 37 12.29 0.01 15.95
CA THR A 37 12.39 -1.43 15.68
C THR A 37 11.67 -1.84 14.39
N LYS A 38 10.84 -0.94 13.84
CA LYS A 38 10.16 -1.11 12.57
C LYS A 38 11.05 -0.58 11.44
N LEU A 39 11.55 -1.49 10.62
CA LEU A 39 12.38 -1.15 9.47
C LEU A 39 11.50 -1.03 8.23
N SER A 40 10.97 0.16 7.98
CA SER A 40 10.21 0.46 6.77
C SER A 40 11.14 1.03 5.71
N VAL A 41 11.09 0.46 4.52
CA VAL A 41 11.94 0.82 3.38
C VAL A 41 11.09 1.18 2.19
N ASN A 42 11.21 2.42 1.71
CA ASN A 42 10.60 2.85 0.46
C ASN A 42 11.40 2.29 -0.72
N THR A 43 10.70 1.77 -1.72
CA THR A 43 11.27 1.05 -2.86
C THR A 43 10.98 1.71 -4.21
N LEU A 44 10.17 2.77 -4.21
CA LEU A 44 9.68 3.40 -5.43
C LEU A 44 10.80 3.95 -6.32
N SER A 45 11.87 4.49 -5.73
CA SER A 45 13.01 5.00 -6.51
C SER A 45 13.78 3.90 -7.24
N ALA A 46 13.66 2.65 -6.80
CA ALA A 46 14.17 1.48 -7.53
C ALA A 46 13.25 1.03 -8.67
N GLY A 47 12.11 1.69 -8.84
CA GLY A 47 11.09 1.32 -9.84
C GLY A 47 10.32 0.05 -9.46
N LEU A 48 10.30 -0.32 -8.18
CA LEU A 48 9.64 -1.53 -7.65
C LEU A 48 8.59 -1.13 -6.62
N ALA A 49 7.41 -1.74 -6.69
CA ALA A 49 6.45 -1.64 -5.60
C ALA A 49 6.95 -2.44 -4.39
N GLY A 50 6.59 -2.01 -3.18
CA GLY A 50 6.99 -2.71 -1.97
C GLY A 50 6.53 -4.15 -1.94
N ILE A 51 5.33 -4.45 -2.47
CA ILE A 51 4.82 -5.82 -2.59
C ILE A 51 5.69 -6.66 -3.54
N GLU A 52 6.21 -6.09 -4.65
CA GLU A 52 7.13 -6.79 -5.55
C GLU A 52 8.43 -7.16 -4.82
N VAL A 53 8.96 -6.24 -4.00
CA VAL A 53 10.17 -6.49 -3.19
C VAL A 53 9.91 -7.51 -2.09
N TYR A 54 8.73 -7.44 -1.45
CA TYR A 54 8.30 -8.43 -0.46
C TYR A 54 8.26 -9.84 -1.04
N ASP A 55 7.65 -10.02 -2.21
CA ASP A 55 7.56 -11.32 -2.88
C ASP A 55 8.96 -11.83 -3.27
N LEU A 56 9.81 -10.99 -3.85
CA LEU A 56 11.19 -11.36 -4.17
C LEU A 56 11.98 -11.80 -2.93
N LEU A 57 11.89 -11.04 -1.83
CA LEU A 57 12.56 -11.40 -0.58
C LEU A 57 12.12 -12.76 -0.06
N ARG A 58 10.81 -13.06 -0.12
CA ARG A 58 10.26 -14.35 0.31
C ARG A 58 10.66 -15.49 -0.62
N ASP A 59 10.47 -15.33 -1.93
CA ASP A 59 10.51 -16.43 -2.89
C ASP A 59 11.92 -16.74 -3.37
N GLU A 60 12.79 -15.73 -3.46
CA GLU A 60 14.15 -15.93 -3.99
C GLU A 60 15.24 -15.89 -2.90
N TYR A 61 15.00 -15.18 -1.79
CA TYR A 61 16.01 -15.02 -0.74
C TYR A 61 15.65 -15.71 0.57
N ASP A 62 14.47 -16.33 0.66
CA ASP A 62 14.00 -17.00 1.88
C ASP A 62 14.02 -16.02 3.10
N ILE A 63 13.57 -14.79 2.86
CA ILE A 63 13.45 -13.73 3.87
C ILE A 63 12.01 -13.32 3.99
N GLN A 64 11.36 -13.69 5.10
CA GLN A 64 10.01 -13.28 5.40
C GLN A 64 10.00 -11.95 6.14
N THR A 65 9.55 -10.89 5.47
CA THR A 65 9.27 -9.59 6.09
C THR A 65 7.83 -9.53 6.60
N GLU A 66 7.44 -8.45 7.28
CA GLU A 66 6.09 -8.30 7.83
C GLU A 66 5.05 -8.17 6.72
N PHE A 67 5.23 -7.20 5.83
CA PHE A 67 4.44 -7.02 4.61
C PHE A 67 5.13 -6.09 3.60
N GLY A 68 4.61 -6.08 2.38
CA GLY A 68 4.88 -5.05 1.38
C GLY A 68 3.57 -4.37 0.96
N ASP A 69 3.57 -3.03 0.89
CA ASP A 69 2.51 -2.26 0.26
C ASP A 69 2.95 -1.74 -1.12
N LEU A 70 2.22 -0.77 -1.69
CA LEU A 70 2.56 -0.22 -3.00
C LEU A 70 3.87 0.56 -3.04
N GLY A 71 4.30 1.13 -1.91
CA GLY A 71 5.50 1.98 -1.87
C GLY A 71 6.62 1.46 -0.99
N ASN A 72 6.30 0.55 -0.06
CA ASN A 72 7.21 0.20 1.02
C ASN A 72 7.21 -1.30 1.30
N VAL A 73 8.33 -1.79 1.81
CA VAL A 73 8.42 -3.08 2.48
C VAL A 73 8.74 -2.85 3.96
N LEU A 74 8.02 -3.53 4.85
CA LEU A 74 8.21 -3.44 6.29
C LEU A 74 8.83 -4.72 6.83
N ALA A 75 9.95 -4.59 7.52
CA ALA A 75 10.56 -5.63 8.30
C ALA A 75 10.49 -5.32 9.79
N TYR A 76 10.20 -6.32 10.60
CA TYR A 76 10.21 -6.23 12.04
C TYR A 76 11.40 -6.99 12.60
N VAL A 77 12.32 -6.28 13.26
CA VAL A 77 13.51 -6.88 13.86
C VAL A 77 13.28 -7.14 15.33
N SER A 78 13.40 -8.39 15.73
CA SER A 78 13.09 -8.87 17.07
C SER A 78 14.34 -9.29 17.85
N VAL A 79 14.15 -9.73 19.09
CA VAL A 79 15.23 -10.28 19.94
C VAL A 79 15.73 -11.64 19.43
N GLY A 80 14.97 -12.32 18.57
CA GLY A 80 15.35 -13.58 17.97
C GLY A 80 16.30 -13.45 16.78
N ASP A 81 16.36 -12.25 16.19
CA ASP A 81 17.17 -12.00 15.02
C ASP A 81 18.64 -11.80 15.37
N ARG A 82 19.51 -12.23 14.49
CA ARG A 82 20.97 -12.17 14.65
C ARG A 82 21.55 -11.18 13.65
N PRO A 83 22.77 -10.64 13.89
CA PRO A 83 23.44 -9.76 12.94
C PRO A 83 23.51 -10.32 11.51
N ARG A 84 23.74 -11.61 11.36
CA ARG A 84 23.79 -12.29 10.05
C ARG A 84 22.46 -12.23 9.28
N ASP A 85 21.33 -12.18 9.99
CA ASP A 85 20.01 -12.13 9.37
C ASP A 85 19.77 -10.74 8.79
N ILE A 86 20.27 -9.71 9.47
CA ILE A 86 20.31 -8.34 8.98
C ILE A 86 21.22 -8.19 7.74
N GLU A 87 22.42 -8.80 7.79
CA GLU A 87 23.33 -8.81 6.63
C GLU A 87 22.71 -9.48 5.40
N ARG A 88 21.96 -10.57 5.61
CA ARG A 88 21.22 -11.24 4.53
C ARG A 88 20.17 -10.30 3.92
N LEU A 89 19.40 -9.60 4.74
CA LEU A 89 18.39 -8.65 4.25
C LEU A 89 19.04 -7.52 3.45
N VAL A 90 20.10 -6.90 3.96
CA VAL A 90 20.83 -5.82 3.26
C VAL A 90 21.39 -6.33 1.93
N SER A 91 22.03 -7.51 1.93
CA SER A 91 22.59 -8.11 0.72
C SER A 91 21.53 -8.46 -0.31
N ALA A 92 20.38 -9.01 0.14
CA ALA A 92 19.25 -9.32 -0.74
C ALA A 92 18.67 -8.05 -1.39
N LEU A 93 18.46 -6.98 -0.62
CA LEU A 93 17.98 -5.70 -1.15
C LEU A 93 18.96 -5.10 -2.18
N ALA A 94 20.27 -5.19 -1.92
CA ALA A 94 21.28 -4.74 -2.87
C ALA A 94 21.25 -5.55 -4.19
N GLU A 95 21.04 -6.86 -4.10
CA GLU A 95 20.93 -7.73 -5.26
C GLU A 95 19.62 -7.52 -6.01
N ILE A 96 18.49 -7.39 -5.32
CA ILE A 96 17.19 -7.05 -5.92
C ILE A 96 17.30 -5.75 -6.71
N ARG A 97 17.90 -4.71 -6.13
CA ARG A 97 18.14 -3.47 -6.87
C ARG A 97 18.97 -3.70 -8.13
N ARG A 98 20.04 -4.48 -8.03
CA ARG A 98 20.93 -4.76 -9.16
C ARG A 98 20.24 -5.50 -10.30
N LEU A 99 19.35 -6.47 -9.97
CA LEU A 99 18.75 -7.38 -10.94
C LEU A 99 17.41 -6.88 -11.47
N TYR A 100 16.61 -6.22 -10.63
CA TYR A 100 15.20 -5.93 -10.88
C TYR A 100 14.87 -4.45 -10.97
N LYS A 101 15.83 -3.54 -10.75
CA LYS A 101 15.60 -2.09 -10.89
C LYS A 101 14.93 -1.78 -12.23
N LYS A 102 13.84 -1.03 -12.18
CA LYS A 102 13.07 -0.58 -13.34
C LYS A 102 13.14 0.94 -13.44
N ASP A 103 12.79 1.47 -14.61
CA ASP A 103 12.53 2.90 -14.73
C ASP A 103 11.25 3.25 -13.94
N GLY A 104 11.38 4.12 -12.94
CA GLY A 104 10.30 4.46 -11.99
C GLY A 104 9.16 5.29 -12.58
N SER A 105 9.20 5.62 -13.88
CA SER A 105 8.21 6.48 -14.54
C SER A 105 6.77 5.93 -14.55
N SER A 106 6.60 4.63 -14.27
CA SER A 106 5.29 3.95 -14.26
C SER A 106 4.72 3.71 -12.85
N LEU A 107 5.43 4.11 -11.80
CA LEU A 107 4.94 3.95 -10.44
C LEU A 107 4.13 5.18 -10.04
N MET A 108 2.88 4.96 -9.65
CA MET A 108 2.09 6.01 -9.01
C MET A 108 2.72 6.31 -7.65
N ALA A 109 3.19 7.54 -7.47
CA ALA A 109 3.42 8.04 -6.11
C ALA A 109 2.09 7.90 -5.36
N ALA A 110 2.14 7.31 -4.17
CA ALA A 110 0.95 7.20 -3.32
C ALA A 110 0.57 8.60 -2.80
N GLU A 111 0.02 9.45 -3.70
CA GLU A 111 -0.59 10.69 -3.28
C GLU A 111 -1.87 10.35 -2.50
N TYR A 112 -2.04 11.01 -1.36
CA TYR A 112 -3.26 10.89 -0.57
C TYR A 112 -4.45 11.40 -1.39
N ILE A 113 -5.37 10.51 -1.74
CA ILE A 113 -6.63 10.86 -2.38
C ILE A 113 -7.65 11.14 -1.26
N PRO A 114 -8.04 12.40 -1.04
CA PRO A 114 -8.97 12.71 0.05
C PRO A 114 -10.35 12.09 -0.23
N PRO A 115 -10.94 11.37 0.74
CA PRO A 115 -12.25 10.77 0.58
C PRO A 115 -13.33 11.85 0.43
N ARG A 116 -14.27 11.63 -0.47
CA ARG A 116 -15.46 12.49 -0.66
C ARG A 116 -16.67 11.76 -0.11
N VAL A 117 -16.95 11.97 1.17
CA VAL A 117 -18.08 11.35 1.88
C VAL A 117 -19.38 12.05 1.46
N ILE A 118 -20.33 11.29 0.90
CA ILE A 118 -21.64 11.76 0.45
C ILE A 118 -22.73 11.27 1.41
N TYR A 119 -22.63 10.03 1.90
CA TYR A 119 -23.54 9.43 2.87
C TYR A 119 -22.76 8.87 4.04
N SER A 120 -23.43 8.64 5.17
CA SER A 120 -22.79 7.91 6.25
C SER A 120 -22.46 6.48 5.81
N PRO A 121 -21.37 5.88 6.31
CA PRO A 121 -21.04 4.48 5.98
C PRO A 121 -22.19 3.51 6.30
N GLN A 122 -22.91 3.74 7.39
CA GLN A 122 -24.04 2.92 7.79
C GLN A 122 -25.18 3.00 6.78
N ASP A 123 -25.59 4.21 6.37
CA ASP A 123 -26.69 4.41 5.42
C ASP A 123 -26.35 3.78 4.05
N ALA A 124 -25.12 3.95 3.59
CA ALA A 124 -24.68 3.39 2.32
C ALA A 124 -24.57 1.86 2.37
N PHE A 125 -24.01 1.31 3.45
CA PHE A 125 -23.81 -0.14 3.58
C PHE A 125 -25.13 -0.92 3.61
N TYR A 126 -26.18 -0.37 4.25
CA TYR A 126 -27.51 -0.99 4.35
C TYR A 126 -28.50 -0.52 3.29
N SER A 127 -28.08 0.33 2.36
CA SER A 127 -28.95 0.77 1.26
C SER A 127 -29.23 -0.34 0.24
N ASP A 128 -30.24 -0.12 -0.61
CA ASP A 128 -30.40 -0.92 -1.81
C ASP A 128 -29.18 -0.75 -2.72
N LYS A 129 -28.60 -1.88 -3.15
CA LYS A 129 -27.38 -1.92 -3.94
C LYS A 129 -27.65 -2.34 -5.37
N GLN A 130 -26.78 -1.93 -6.27
CA GLN A 130 -26.64 -2.47 -7.61
C GLN A 130 -25.17 -2.80 -7.89
N SER A 131 -24.93 -3.95 -8.47
CA SER A 131 -23.61 -4.35 -8.92
C SER A 131 -23.35 -3.81 -10.32
N LEU A 132 -22.26 -3.08 -10.50
CA LEU A 132 -21.85 -2.51 -11.79
C LEU A 132 -20.41 -2.92 -12.12
N PRO A 133 -20.06 -3.08 -13.42
CA PRO A 133 -18.67 -3.18 -13.83
C PRO A 133 -17.84 -2.03 -13.26
N LEU A 134 -16.62 -2.32 -12.80
CA LEU A 134 -15.77 -1.33 -12.11
C LEU A 134 -15.59 -0.04 -12.91
N GLU A 135 -15.39 -0.14 -14.22
CA GLU A 135 -15.22 1.00 -15.13
C GLU A 135 -16.48 1.89 -15.26
N GLN A 136 -17.65 1.37 -14.87
CA GLN A 136 -18.92 2.13 -14.90
C GLN A 136 -19.26 2.77 -13.57
N CYS A 137 -18.43 2.58 -12.54
CA CYS A 137 -18.69 3.08 -11.19
C CYS A 137 -18.24 4.53 -10.98
N GLU A 138 -17.62 5.18 -11.95
CA GLU A 138 -17.20 6.58 -11.82
C GLU A 138 -18.40 7.48 -11.49
N ASN A 139 -18.23 8.36 -10.51
CA ASN A 139 -19.26 9.25 -9.98
C ASN A 139 -20.47 8.56 -9.30
N MET A 140 -20.37 7.27 -8.99
CA MET A 140 -21.34 6.58 -8.14
C MET A 140 -20.91 6.64 -6.67
N VAL A 141 -21.84 6.33 -5.76
CA VAL A 141 -21.55 6.22 -4.32
C VAL A 141 -21.34 4.76 -3.96
N CYS A 142 -20.20 4.47 -3.36
CA CYS A 142 -19.84 3.12 -2.96
C CYS A 142 -20.74 2.57 -1.85
N ALA A 143 -21.09 1.29 -1.90
CA ALA A 143 -21.92 0.64 -0.92
C ALA A 143 -21.23 -0.53 -0.18
N GLU A 144 -19.92 -0.68 -0.38
CA GLU A 144 -19.08 -1.69 0.28
C GLU A 144 -17.67 -1.17 0.52
N PHE A 145 -16.88 -1.88 1.31
CA PHE A 145 -15.47 -1.54 1.50
C PHE A 145 -14.62 -2.10 0.35
N VAL A 146 -13.65 -1.33 -0.10
CA VAL A 146 -12.56 -1.80 -0.95
C VAL A 146 -11.25 -1.52 -0.23
N MET A 147 -10.54 -2.57 0.15
CA MET A 147 -9.29 -2.48 0.89
C MET A 147 -8.18 -3.18 0.11
N CYS A 148 -7.01 -2.57 0.08
CA CYS A 148 -5.80 -3.20 -0.42
C CYS A 148 -5.10 -3.93 0.73
N TYR A 149 -4.88 -5.21 0.59
CA TYR A 149 -4.20 -6.01 1.61
C TYR A 149 -2.89 -6.61 1.07
N PRO A 150 -1.79 -6.54 1.80
CA PRO A 150 -1.57 -5.78 3.04
C PRO A 150 -1.55 -4.25 2.84
N PRO A 151 -1.80 -3.44 3.88
CA PRO A 151 -2.15 -3.77 5.27
C PRO A 151 -3.66 -3.82 5.57
N GLY A 152 -4.53 -3.63 4.59
CA GLY A 152 -5.99 -3.62 4.80
C GLY A 152 -6.55 -2.22 5.08
N ILE A 153 -5.90 -1.18 4.58
CA ILE A 153 -6.41 0.19 4.66
C ILE A 153 -7.46 0.39 3.58
N PRO A 154 -8.67 0.91 3.93
CA PRO A 154 -9.67 1.22 2.95
C PRO A 154 -9.19 2.23 1.91
N ILE A 155 -9.28 1.84 0.63
CA ILE A 155 -9.14 2.75 -0.51
C ILE A 155 -10.47 3.47 -0.73
N LEU A 156 -11.56 2.75 -0.44
CA LEU A 156 -12.92 3.22 -0.60
C LEU A 156 -13.78 2.63 0.51
N ALA A 157 -14.58 3.48 1.16
CA ALA A 157 -15.55 3.08 2.18
C ALA A 157 -16.99 3.29 1.69
N PRO A 158 -17.99 2.60 2.27
CA PRO A 158 -19.39 2.86 1.97
C PRO A 158 -19.72 4.33 2.20
N GLY A 159 -20.48 4.92 1.29
CA GLY A 159 -20.90 6.33 1.35
C GLY A 159 -19.93 7.31 0.68
N GLU A 160 -18.79 6.85 0.22
CA GLU A 160 -17.83 7.68 -0.50
C GLU A 160 -18.11 7.71 -2.00
N LEU A 161 -17.82 8.86 -2.61
CA LEU A 161 -17.90 9.04 -4.05
C LEU A 161 -16.73 8.33 -4.73
N ILE A 162 -17.02 7.51 -5.71
CA ILE A 162 -16.03 6.83 -6.54
C ILE A 162 -15.54 7.83 -7.58
N THR A 163 -14.31 8.30 -7.42
CA THR A 163 -13.67 9.21 -8.37
C THR A 163 -12.83 8.42 -9.38
N ARG A 164 -12.49 9.09 -10.48
CA ARG A 164 -11.60 8.54 -11.50
C ARG A 164 -10.22 8.17 -10.92
N ASP A 165 -9.70 9.00 -10.02
CA ASP A 165 -8.39 8.78 -9.40
C ASP A 165 -8.40 7.53 -8.50
N ILE A 166 -9.52 7.33 -7.76
CA ILE A 166 -9.71 6.11 -6.95
C ILE A 166 -9.79 4.87 -7.84
N LEU A 167 -10.51 4.91 -8.95
CA LEU A 167 -10.58 3.81 -9.90
C LEU A 167 -9.20 3.48 -10.49
N ALA A 168 -8.45 4.51 -10.90
CA ALA A 168 -7.09 4.34 -11.41
C ALA A 168 -6.17 3.72 -10.35
N TYR A 169 -6.29 4.14 -9.09
CA TYR A 169 -5.52 3.59 -7.98
C TYR A 169 -5.86 2.11 -7.71
N ILE A 170 -7.15 1.74 -7.74
CA ILE A 170 -7.58 0.33 -7.57
C ILE A 170 -7.00 -0.55 -8.68
N VAL A 171 -7.09 -0.10 -9.94
CA VAL A 171 -6.55 -0.84 -11.09
C VAL A 171 -5.04 -1.01 -10.95
N TYR A 172 -4.33 0.06 -10.62
CA TYR A 172 -2.89 0.03 -10.40
C TYR A 172 -2.49 -0.93 -9.27
N ALA A 173 -3.19 -0.90 -8.12
CA ALA A 173 -2.91 -1.79 -7.00
C ALA A 173 -3.10 -3.27 -7.38
N LYS A 174 -4.14 -3.59 -8.15
CA LYS A 174 -4.36 -4.94 -8.69
C LYS A 174 -3.23 -5.37 -9.64
N GLU A 175 -2.79 -4.51 -10.55
CA GLU A 175 -1.68 -4.79 -11.47
C GLU A 175 -0.36 -5.04 -10.75
N LYS A 176 -0.19 -4.43 -9.56
CA LYS A 176 0.98 -4.65 -8.69
C LYS A 176 0.88 -5.89 -7.81
N GLY A 177 -0.21 -6.64 -7.90
CA GLY A 177 -0.39 -7.89 -7.16
C GLY A 177 -0.96 -7.73 -5.75
N CYS A 178 -1.44 -6.54 -5.38
CA CYS A 178 -2.12 -6.36 -4.10
C CYS A 178 -3.46 -7.12 -4.09
N ALA A 179 -3.70 -7.93 -3.06
CA ALA A 179 -4.98 -8.58 -2.87
C ALA A 179 -6.05 -7.56 -2.46
N MET A 180 -7.22 -7.62 -3.11
CA MET A 180 -8.35 -6.80 -2.73
C MET A 180 -9.23 -7.55 -1.74
N THR A 181 -9.65 -6.88 -0.68
CA THR A 181 -10.51 -7.43 0.36
C THR A 181 -11.64 -6.47 0.68
N GLY A 182 -12.76 -7.01 1.16
CA GLY A 182 -13.94 -6.23 1.51
C GLY A 182 -15.05 -6.22 0.47
N PRO A 183 -14.78 -6.14 -0.84
CA PRO A 183 -15.84 -6.24 -1.84
C PRO A 183 -16.46 -7.64 -1.87
N GLU A 184 -17.71 -7.73 -2.29
CA GLU A 184 -18.38 -9.01 -2.55
C GLU A 184 -17.71 -9.75 -3.73
N ASP A 185 -17.35 -9.02 -4.79
CA ASP A 185 -16.50 -9.52 -5.88
C ASP A 185 -15.03 -9.19 -5.58
N MET A 186 -14.29 -10.14 -5.03
CA MET A 186 -12.88 -9.97 -4.67
C MET A 186 -11.96 -9.74 -5.88
N GLU A 187 -12.39 -10.13 -7.07
CA GLU A 187 -11.69 -9.83 -8.31
C GLU A 187 -11.95 -8.40 -8.79
N LEU A 188 -12.91 -7.70 -8.18
CA LEU A 188 -13.30 -6.34 -8.56
C LEU A 188 -13.53 -6.17 -10.07
N ALA A 189 -14.13 -7.17 -10.71
CA ALA A 189 -14.73 -6.99 -12.01
C ALA A 189 -16.00 -6.14 -11.88
N HIS A 190 -16.69 -6.28 -10.75
CA HIS A 190 -17.87 -5.51 -10.37
C HIS A 190 -17.72 -4.90 -8.99
N LEU A 191 -18.42 -3.80 -8.76
CA LEU A 191 -18.48 -3.12 -7.46
C LEU A 191 -19.93 -2.78 -7.11
N ASN A 192 -20.30 -2.98 -5.84
CA ASN A 192 -21.62 -2.62 -5.34
C ASN A 192 -21.68 -1.13 -5.04
N VAL A 193 -22.63 -0.46 -5.69
CA VAL A 193 -22.92 0.97 -5.50
C VAL A 193 -24.35 1.17 -5.02
N MET A 194 -24.64 2.30 -4.39
CA MET A 194 -25.99 2.66 -3.97
C MET A 194 -26.90 2.76 -5.19
N LYS A 195 -28.07 2.09 -5.13
CA LYS A 195 -29.03 2.08 -6.23
C LYS A 195 -29.79 3.41 -6.34
N GLY A 196 -29.90 3.91 -7.56
CA GLY A 196 -30.72 5.11 -7.86
C GLY A 196 -30.08 6.44 -7.51
N ILE A 197 -28.86 6.45 -6.97
CA ILE A 197 -28.11 7.66 -6.66
C ILE A 197 -27.08 7.89 -7.77
N ARG A 198 -27.41 8.82 -8.67
CA ARG A 198 -26.44 9.35 -9.63
C ARG A 198 -25.79 10.59 -9.01
N SER A 199 -24.48 10.67 -9.16
CA SER A 199 -23.52 11.65 -8.66
C SER A 199 -24.08 12.99 -8.17
N ALA A 200 -23.48 13.49 -7.11
CA ALA A 200 -23.58 14.87 -6.61
C ALA A 200 -23.08 15.95 -7.62
N ALA A 201 -23.18 15.73 -8.91
CA ALA A 201 -22.93 16.74 -9.94
C ALA A 201 -24.16 17.64 -10.18
N GLN A 202 -25.21 17.49 -9.35
CA GLN A 202 -26.46 18.30 -9.43
C GLN A 202 -26.88 18.91 -8.07
N CYS A 203 -25.92 19.10 -7.15
CA CYS A 203 -26.16 20.01 -6.02
C CYS A 203 -25.18 21.16 -6.04
#